data_1dcfe35f8728dc96ab07c70c755c65c1
#
_entry.id   1dcfe35f8728dc96ab07c70c755c65c1
#
_cell.length_a   1.000
_cell.length_b   1.000
_cell.length_c   1.000
_cell.angle_alpha   90.00
_cell.angle_beta   90.00
_cell.angle_gamma   90.00
#
_symmetry.space_group_name_H-M   'P 1'
#
loop_
_entity.id
_entity.type
_entity.pdbx_description
1 polymer ?
#
loop_
_entity_poly.entity_id
_entity_poly.type
_entity_poly.pdbx_seq_one_letter_code
_entity_poly.pdbx_strand_id
1 'polypeptide(L)'
;MEIKTVLIFAEMQGGTVMKASYELLTKARSVFYMGDVKIGFAVFGDDIQNAVQELSVSGADFVLGMESAKLALFNVDYFAIAMMEAVKAWDPDVILIPATSSGEELAPTLGVRLHTGVAAHCVDFELREDGCFVQMVPAFGGKVIGEILIPDRKPQIVTVKPGMFQAGPQPSVRCEVIMLDNNPVGNHVSKIKALRILEREMTGEPLEKASVVVCGGFGLGSKEIWEKVELLASRLGGAAGCTRPVVDEGWAADEDSMIGTSGKTIRPKVYLGFGVSGAAHHVCGMKDAGVVISVNNDEQAEMFHVSDYKVVGDLKMILDELLRQCPAR
;
A
#
# COMPACT_ATOMS: atom_id res chain seq x y z
N MET A 1 12.04 14.88 -21.40
CA MET A 1 11.76 16.09 -20.56
C MET A 1 12.77 16.10 -19.43
N GLU A 2 13.48 17.20 -19.20
CA GLU A 2 14.42 17.29 -18.09
C GLU A 2 13.64 17.43 -16.77
N ILE A 3 13.90 16.52 -15.81
CA ILE A 3 13.25 16.55 -14.49
C ILE A 3 14.08 17.44 -13.57
N LYS A 4 13.44 18.48 -13.02
CA LYS A 4 14.05 19.46 -12.10
C LYS A 4 13.43 19.43 -10.72
N THR A 5 12.17 19.00 -10.62
CA THR A 5 11.43 19.05 -9.35
C THR A 5 10.58 17.80 -9.15
N VAL A 6 10.76 17.17 -7.99
CA VAL A 6 9.96 16.02 -7.54
C VAL A 6 9.22 16.40 -6.27
N LEU A 7 7.92 16.20 -6.27
CA LEU A 7 7.05 16.43 -5.11
C LEU A 7 6.54 15.11 -4.55
N ILE A 8 6.73 14.88 -3.26
CA ILE A 8 6.28 13.67 -2.58
C ILE A 8 5.09 14.04 -1.69
N PHE A 9 3.97 13.36 -1.86
CA PHE A 9 2.86 13.47 -0.91
C PHE A 9 3.23 12.78 0.40
N ALA A 10 3.40 13.58 1.46
CA ALA A 10 3.67 13.09 2.80
C ALA A 10 2.34 12.81 3.51
N GLU A 11 1.87 11.57 3.43
CA GLU A 11 0.65 11.15 4.10
C GLU A 11 0.87 11.06 5.60
N MET A 12 -0.12 11.53 6.37
CA MET A 12 -0.13 11.48 7.83
C MET A 12 -1.17 10.48 8.32
N GLN A 13 -0.82 9.74 9.35
CA GLN A 13 -1.74 8.87 10.08
C GLN A 13 -1.54 9.08 11.59
N GLY A 14 -2.62 9.40 12.30
CA GLY A 14 -2.55 9.66 13.75
C GLY A 14 -1.59 10.79 14.14
N GLY A 15 -1.47 11.84 13.31
CA GLY A 15 -0.59 12.99 13.55
C GLY A 15 0.89 12.76 13.22
N THR A 16 1.26 11.58 12.68
CA THR A 16 2.64 11.24 12.30
C THR A 16 2.76 10.98 10.80
N VAL A 17 3.92 11.31 10.21
CA VAL A 17 4.20 11.04 8.80
C VAL A 17 4.42 9.54 8.60
N MET A 18 3.76 8.97 7.60
CA MET A 18 3.91 7.55 7.28
C MET A 18 5.30 7.24 6.75
N LYS A 19 5.86 6.09 7.16
CA LYS A 19 7.17 5.60 6.74
C LYS A 19 7.34 5.56 5.21
N ALA A 20 6.28 5.24 4.48
CA ALA A 20 6.27 5.19 3.02
C ALA A 20 6.74 6.51 2.37
N SER A 21 6.47 7.67 2.99
CA SER A 21 6.94 8.97 2.50
C SER A 21 8.48 9.08 2.52
N TYR A 22 9.11 8.57 3.56
CA TYR A 22 10.58 8.54 3.68
C TYR A 22 11.23 7.49 2.76
N GLU A 23 10.54 6.38 2.52
CA GLU A 23 10.95 5.37 1.54
C GLU A 23 11.01 6.00 0.13
N LEU A 24 9.98 6.78 -0.23
CA LEU A 24 9.94 7.52 -1.50
C LEU A 24 11.04 8.57 -1.61
N LEU A 25 11.33 9.34 -0.55
CA LEU A 25 12.43 10.30 -0.53
C LEU A 25 13.77 9.61 -0.79
N THR A 26 14.03 8.51 -0.09
CA THR A 26 15.29 7.75 -0.23
C THR A 26 15.45 7.23 -1.65
N LYS A 27 14.39 6.64 -2.22
CA LYS A 27 14.43 6.15 -3.60
C LYS A 27 14.59 7.31 -4.60
N ALA A 28 13.85 8.41 -4.45
CA ALA A 28 13.96 9.57 -5.32
C ALA A 28 15.38 10.14 -5.32
N ARG A 29 16.00 10.27 -4.13
CA ARG A 29 17.41 10.71 -4.03
C ARG A 29 18.37 9.78 -4.77
N SER A 30 18.14 8.47 -4.74
CA SER A 30 18.99 7.51 -5.45
C SER A 30 18.80 7.55 -6.97
N VAL A 31 17.59 7.87 -7.45
CA VAL A 31 17.28 7.92 -8.88
C VAL A 31 17.72 9.26 -9.49
N PHE A 32 17.48 10.36 -8.78
CA PHE A 32 17.75 11.72 -9.26
C PHE A 32 19.07 12.31 -8.74
N TYR A 33 20.05 11.44 -8.45
CA TYR A 33 21.35 11.87 -7.89
C TYR A 33 22.22 12.64 -8.89
N MET A 34 22.00 12.44 -10.19
CA MET A 34 22.73 13.11 -11.27
C MET A 34 21.93 14.33 -11.75
N GLY A 35 22.10 15.46 -11.10
CA GLY A 35 21.46 16.69 -11.53
C GLY A 35 21.09 17.60 -10.36
N ASP A 36 20.69 18.82 -10.67
CA ASP A 36 20.20 19.80 -9.68
C ASP A 36 18.68 19.62 -9.44
N VAL A 37 18.27 18.36 -9.18
CA VAL A 37 16.86 18.02 -8.96
C VAL A 37 16.47 18.34 -7.52
N LYS A 38 15.46 19.19 -7.34
CA LYS A 38 14.88 19.50 -6.04
C LYS A 38 13.81 18.48 -5.68
N ILE A 39 13.93 17.86 -4.52
CA ILE A 39 12.98 16.86 -4.02
C ILE A 39 12.37 17.36 -2.71
N GLY A 40 11.07 17.53 -2.66
CA GLY A 40 10.40 18.05 -1.48
C GLY A 40 9.09 17.32 -1.16
N PHE A 41 8.51 17.69 -0.05
CA PHE A 41 7.27 17.16 0.45
C PHE A 41 6.11 18.13 0.32
N ALA A 42 4.90 17.57 0.12
CA ALA A 42 3.63 18.25 0.37
C ALA A 42 2.93 17.53 1.53
N VAL A 43 2.64 18.26 2.62
CA VAL A 43 1.99 17.73 3.83
C VAL A 43 0.77 18.57 4.18
N PHE A 44 -0.35 17.91 4.47
CA PHE A 44 -1.63 18.55 4.70
C PHE A 44 -2.33 17.94 5.92
N GLY A 45 -2.97 18.78 6.71
CA GLY A 45 -3.69 18.35 7.93
C GLY A 45 -4.36 19.54 8.63
N ASP A 46 -4.92 19.29 9.79
CA ASP A 46 -5.45 20.32 10.69
C ASP A 46 -4.43 20.79 11.74
N ASP A 47 -3.47 19.92 12.05
CA ASP A 47 -2.28 20.20 12.87
C ASP A 47 -1.08 19.48 12.23
N ILE A 48 -0.23 20.23 11.54
CA ILE A 48 0.92 19.70 10.82
C ILE A 48 2.28 20.16 11.37
N GLN A 49 2.29 20.89 12.49
CA GLN A 49 3.51 21.53 13.01
C GLN A 49 4.63 20.51 13.28
N ASN A 50 4.30 19.39 13.94
CA ASN A 50 5.26 18.33 14.23
C ASN A 50 5.73 17.65 12.94
N ALA A 51 4.82 17.35 12.01
CA ALA A 51 5.15 16.73 10.73
C ALA A 51 6.05 17.62 9.88
N VAL A 52 5.76 18.92 9.80
CA VAL A 52 6.62 19.91 9.11
C VAL A 52 7.99 19.97 9.72
N GLN A 53 8.09 19.99 11.06
CA GLN A 53 9.38 19.99 11.75
C GLN A 53 10.18 18.73 11.43
N GLU A 54 9.57 17.56 11.48
CA GLU A 54 10.19 16.27 11.17
C GLU A 54 10.63 16.22 9.69
N LEU A 55 9.74 16.57 8.76
CA LEU A 55 10.06 16.59 7.34
C LEU A 55 11.14 17.59 6.99
N SER A 56 11.22 18.74 7.68
CA SER A 56 12.23 19.77 7.40
C SER A 56 13.68 19.33 7.64
N VAL A 57 13.89 18.28 8.43
CA VAL A 57 15.22 17.71 8.72
C VAL A 57 15.41 16.32 8.10
N SER A 58 14.51 15.88 7.22
CA SER A 58 14.51 14.55 6.61
C SER A 58 15.48 14.38 5.44
N GLY A 59 16.12 15.46 5.00
CA GLY A 59 16.96 15.47 3.79
C GLY A 59 16.21 15.82 2.52
N ALA A 60 15.00 16.33 2.60
CA ALA A 60 14.29 16.99 1.50
C ALA A 60 14.90 18.39 1.24
N ASP A 61 14.65 18.97 0.06
CA ASP A 61 15.08 20.32 -0.27
C ASP A 61 14.07 21.39 0.16
N PHE A 62 12.80 21.01 0.27
CA PHE A 62 11.71 21.89 0.70
C PHE A 62 10.53 21.11 1.27
N VAL A 63 9.68 21.77 2.03
CA VAL A 63 8.40 21.26 2.53
C VAL A 63 7.31 22.27 2.24
N LEU A 64 6.24 21.85 1.55
CA LEU A 64 5.04 22.63 1.34
C LEU A 64 3.97 22.15 2.33
N GLY A 65 3.56 23.01 3.26
CA GLY A 65 2.55 22.71 4.26
C GLY A 65 1.23 23.43 3.99
N MET A 66 0.11 22.76 4.24
CA MET A 66 -1.20 23.43 4.31
C MET A 66 -1.97 22.96 5.53
N GLU A 67 -2.37 23.90 6.37
CA GLU A 67 -3.14 23.62 7.58
C GLU A 67 -4.58 24.13 7.45
N SER A 68 -5.54 23.24 7.67
CA SER A 68 -6.96 23.58 7.65
C SER A 68 -7.76 22.53 8.40
N ALA A 69 -8.76 22.94 9.19
CA ALA A 69 -9.70 22.02 9.86
C ALA A 69 -10.40 21.05 8.89
N LYS A 70 -10.53 21.40 7.60
CA LYS A 70 -11.11 20.51 6.57
C LYS A 70 -10.15 19.39 6.12
N LEU A 71 -8.89 19.47 6.51
CA LEU A 71 -7.86 18.47 6.23
C LEU A 71 -7.58 17.53 7.43
N ALA A 72 -8.38 17.63 8.50
CA ALA A 72 -8.29 16.76 9.68
C ALA A 72 -8.51 15.29 9.34
N LEU A 73 -9.42 15.01 8.42
CA LEU A 73 -9.68 13.68 7.88
C LEU A 73 -9.48 13.68 6.39
N PHE A 74 -8.97 12.57 5.86
CA PHE A 74 -8.82 12.44 4.42
C PHE A 74 -10.17 12.61 3.73
N ASN A 75 -10.19 13.53 2.78
CA ASN A 75 -11.29 13.77 1.86
C ASN A 75 -10.65 14.15 0.52
N VAL A 76 -10.88 13.34 -0.49
CA VAL A 76 -10.19 13.47 -1.78
C VAL A 76 -10.39 14.85 -2.42
N ASP A 77 -11.57 15.49 -2.26
CA ASP A 77 -11.81 16.83 -2.81
C ASP A 77 -10.89 17.87 -2.18
N TYR A 78 -10.78 17.87 -0.84
CA TYR A 78 -9.96 18.85 -0.11
C TYR A 78 -8.47 18.60 -0.31
N PHE A 79 -8.03 17.33 -0.25
CA PHE A 79 -6.63 16.97 -0.47
C PHE A 79 -6.18 17.22 -1.92
N ALA A 80 -7.08 16.99 -2.90
CA ALA A 80 -6.76 17.32 -4.27
C ALA A 80 -6.63 18.83 -4.51
N ILE A 81 -7.43 19.68 -3.83
CA ILE A 81 -7.29 21.12 -3.89
C ILE A 81 -5.96 21.55 -3.25
N ALA A 82 -5.64 21.03 -2.07
CA ALA A 82 -4.37 21.33 -1.40
C ALA A 82 -3.16 20.93 -2.26
N MET A 83 -3.20 19.74 -2.89
CA MET A 83 -2.14 19.30 -3.79
C MET A 83 -2.08 20.17 -5.06
N MET A 84 -3.21 20.63 -5.60
CA MET A 84 -3.20 21.56 -6.74
C MET A 84 -2.54 22.90 -6.38
N GLU A 85 -2.71 23.42 -5.15
CA GLU A 85 -2.00 24.62 -4.68
C GLU A 85 -0.49 24.34 -4.55
N ALA A 86 -0.10 23.16 -4.05
CA ALA A 86 1.31 22.75 -4.02
C ALA A 86 1.92 22.67 -5.42
N VAL A 87 1.18 22.11 -6.39
CA VAL A 87 1.60 22.05 -7.80
C VAL A 87 1.75 23.45 -8.40
N LYS A 88 0.83 24.35 -8.14
CA LYS A 88 0.93 25.76 -8.60
C LYS A 88 2.13 26.50 -8.00
N ALA A 89 2.46 26.23 -6.73
CA ALA A 89 3.53 26.90 -6.03
C ALA A 89 4.93 26.44 -6.51
N TRP A 90 5.06 25.17 -6.93
CA TRP A 90 6.38 24.56 -7.17
C TRP A 90 6.57 23.97 -8.58
N ASP A 91 5.51 23.87 -9.40
CA ASP A 91 5.50 23.34 -10.78
C ASP A 91 6.31 22.02 -10.94
N PRO A 92 5.98 20.95 -10.17
CA PRO A 92 6.76 19.72 -10.16
C PRO A 92 6.69 18.99 -11.51
N ASP A 93 7.79 18.34 -11.89
CA ASP A 93 7.84 17.47 -13.06
C ASP A 93 7.33 16.06 -12.75
N VAL A 94 7.50 15.63 -11.46
CA VAL A 94 7.07 14.33 -10.96
C VAL A 94 6.36 14.49 -9.61
N ILE A 95 5.26 13.77 -9.43
CA ILE A 95 4.58 13.63 -8.14
C ILE A 95 4.62 12.16 -7.73
N LEU A 96 5.21 11.89 -6.57
CA LEU A 96 5.26 10.56 -5.96
C LEU A 96 4.24 10.49 -4.82
N ILE A 97 3.41 9.45 -4.83
CA ILE A 97 2.34 9.27 -3.84
C ILE A 97 2.44 7.84 -3.31
N PRO A 98 2.42 7.60 -1.99
CA PRO A 98 2.27 6.25 -1.45
C PRO A 98 0.97 5.61 -1.95
N ALA A 99 0.98 4.36 -2.44
CA ALA A 99 -0.22 3.62 -2.86
C ALA A 99 -0.93 3.05 -1.63
N THR A 100 -1.41 3.94 -0.77
CA THR A 100 -2.35 3.70 0.33
C THR A 100 -3.76 3.94 -0.16
N SER A 101 -4.78 3.61 0.62
CA SER A 101 -6.17 3.91 0.25
C SER A 101 -6.37 5.39 -0.09
N SER A 102 -5.78 6.31 0.68
CA SER A 102 -5.83 7.76 0.40
C SER A 102 -5.08 8.13 -0.88
N GLY A 103 -3.90 7.56 -1.08
CA GLY A 103 -3.07 7.83 -2.27
C GLY A 103 -3.69 7.30 -3.55
N GLU A 104 -4.36 6.15 -3.48
CA GLU A 104 -5.07 5.53 -4.61
C GLU A 104 -6.31 6.31 -5.05
N GLU A 105 -6.94 7.06 -4.15
CA GLU A 105 -8.00 8.00 -4.48
C GLU A 105 -7.46 9.37 -4.97
N LEU A 106 -6.39 9.84 -4.35
CA LEU A 106 -5.81 11.14 -4.66
C LEU A 106 -5.16 11.18 -6.05
N ALA A 107 -4.35 10.17 -6.38
CA ALA A 107 -3.56 10.17 -7.62
C ALA A 107 -4.42 10.26 -8.90
N PRO A 108 -5.46 9.43 -9.12
CA PRO A 108 -6.30 9.54 -10.33
C PRO A 108 -7.09 10.86 -10.35
N THR A 109 -7.50 11.36 -9.18
CA THR A 109 -8.18 12.66 -9.08
C THR A 109 -7.27 13.80 -9.56
N LEU A 110 -5.99 13.76 -9.18
CA LEU A 110 -4.98 14.71 -9.66
C LEU A 110 -4.69 14.53 -11.15
N GLY A 111 -4.60 13.27 -11.62
CA GLY A 111 -4.36 12.96 -13.03
C GLY A 111 -5.41 13.62 -13.95
N VAL A 112 -6.69 13.53 -13.56
CA VAL A 112 -7.78 14.20 -14.30
C VAL A 112 -7.66 15.72 -14.21
N ARG A 113 -7.43 16.30 -13.04
CA ARG A 113 -7.35 17.75 -12.85
C ARG A 113 -6.15 18.39 -13.55
N LEU A 114 -5.04 17.67 -13.64
CA LEU A 114 -3.79 18.11 -14.26
C LEU A 114 -3.66 17.68 -15.73
N HIS A 115 -4.65 16.93 -16.26
CA HIS A 115 -4.65 16.39 -17.63
C HIS A 115 -3.38 15.58 -17.95
N THR A 116 -2.97 14.72 -17.01
CA THR A 116 -1.76 13.91 -17.11
C THR A 116 -2.02 12.43 -16.82
N GLY A 117 -1.02 11.58 -17.10
CA GLY A 117 -1.07 10.17 -16.80
C GLY A 117 -0.73 9.85 -15.35
N VAL A 118 -1.22 8.70 -14.88
CA VAL A 118 -0.91 8.14 -13.57
C VAL A 118 -0.39 6.72 -13.77
N ALA A 119 0.86 6.46 -13.32
CA ALA A 119 1.39 5.11 -13.19
C ALA A 119 1.03 4.58 -11.80
N ALA A 120 0.11 3.61 -11.74
CA ALA A 120 -0.45 3.13 -10.49
C ALA A 120 0.22 1.84 -10.00
N HIS A 121 0.37 1.71 -8.67
CA HIS A 121 0.90 0.51 -7.98
C HIS A 121 2.32 0.12 -8.42
N CYS A 122 3.16 1.11 -8.71
CA CYS A 122 4.53 0.87 -9.08
C CYS A 122 5.30 0.15 -7.95
N VAL A 123 6.20 -0.72 -8.34
CA VAL A 123 7.13 -1.42 -7.44
C VAL A 123 8.53 -0.85 -7.55
N ASP A 124 8.82 -0.13 -8.64
CA ASP A 124 10.08 0.58 -8.86
C ASP A 124 9.91 1.72 -9.86
N PHE A 125 10.90 2.60 -9.93
CA PHE A 125 11.04 3.64 -10.94
C PHE A 125 12.51 4.01 -11.12
N GLU A 126 12.88 4.45 -12.34
CA GLU A 126 14.25 4.82 -12.70
C GLU A 126 14.28 6.00 -13.68
N LEU A 127 15.39 6.70 -13.70
CA LEU A 127 15.73 7.68 -14.75
C LEU A 127 16.79 7.06 -15.65
N ARG A 128 16.48 6.85 -16.91
CA ARG A 128 17.42 6.30 -17.90
C ARG A 128 18.43 7.35 -18.39
N GLU A 129 19.50 6.90 -18.99
CA GLU A 129 20.57 7.76 -19.55
C GLU A 129 20.06 8.74 -20.62
N ASP A 130 19.00 8.36 -21.32
CA ASP A 130 18.31 9.23 -22.31
C ASP A 130 17.40 10.29 -21.67
N GLY A 131 17.34 10.33 -20.31
CA GLY A 131 16.49 11.24 -19.54
C GLY A 131 15.03 10.79 -19.45
N CYS A 132 14.70 9.56 -19.88
CA CYS A 132 13.36 9.01 -19.78
C CYS A 132 13.09 8.50 -18.37
N PHE A 133 12.04 9.01 -17.71
CA PHE A 133 11.59 8.54 -16.43
C PHE A 133 10.62 7.37 -16.62
N VAL A 134 11.02 6.20 -16.14
CA VAL A 134 10.32 4.93 -16.33
C VAL A 134 9.74 4.45 -15.02
N GLN A 135 8.47 4.05 -15.01
CA GLN A 135 7.77 3.51 -13.87
C GLN A 135 7.48 2.03 -14.10
N MET A 136 7.77 1.19 -13.11
CA MET A 136 7.67 -0.27 -13.20
C MET A 136 6.46 -0.79 -12.47
N VAL A 137 5.55 -1.44 -13.20
CA VAL A 137 4.30 -1.97 -12.67
C VAL A 137 4.24 -3.48 -12.91
N PRO A 138 4.04 -4.31 -11.86
CA PRO A 138 3.88 -5.73 -12.03
C PRO A 138 2.55 -6.04 -12.73
N ALA A 139 2.62 -6.89 -13.75
CA ALA A 139 1.47 -7.35 -14.52
C ALA A 139 1.40 -8.89 -14.50
N PHE A 140 0.24 -9.45 -14.84
CA PHE A 140 0.00 -10.89 -14.92
C PHE A 140 0.45 -11.66 -13.66
N GLY A 141 0.06 -11.17 -12.48
CA GLY A 141 0.45 -11.80 -11.21
C GLY A 141 1.94 -11.67 -10.87
N GLY A 142 2.61 -10.62 -11.35
CA GLY A 142 4.03 -10.37 -11.12
C GLY A 142 4.98 -11.19 -12.03
N LYS A 143 4.45 -11.91 -13.01
CA LYS A 143 5.26 -12.65 -14.00
C LYS A 143 5.94 -11.75 -15.02
N VAL A 144 5.41 -10.54 -15.21
CA VAL A 144 5.91 -9.53 -16.15
C VAL A 144 5.96 -8.20 -15.42
N ILE A 145 7.01 -7.41 -15.66
CA ILE A 145 7.08 -6.02 -15.27
C ILE A 145 6.77 -5.18 -16.50
N GLY A 146 5.68 -4.42 -16.44
CA GLY A 146 5.35 -3.41 -17.43
C GLY A 146 6.08 -2.11 -17.16
N GLU A 147 6.67 -1.52 -18.18
CA GLU A 147 7.26 -0.19 -18.13
C GLU A 147 6.22 0.84 -18.59
N ILE A 148 5.95 1.81 -17.74
CA ILE A 148 5.03 2.90 -18.04
C ILE A 148 5.84 4.16 -18.30
N LEU A 149 5.45 4.91 -19.33
CA LEU A 149 6.06 6.16 -19.75
C LEU A 149 4.99 7.23 -19.91
N ILE A 150 5.28 8.46 -19.47
CA ILE A 150 4.41 9.62 -19.63
C ILE A 150 5.24 10.76 -20.25
N PRO A 151 5.67 10.64 -21.52
CA PRO A 151 6.69 11.51 -22.09
C PRO A 151 6.21 12.94 -22.37
N ASP A 152 4.92 13.13 -22.64
CA ASP A 152 4.38 14.38 -23.21
C ASP A 152 3.59 15.22 -22.21
N ARG A 153 3.57 14.82 -20.94
CA ARG A 153 2.79 15.48 -19.89
C ARG A 153 3.58 15.64 -18.61
N LYS A 154 3.31 16.73 -17.89
CA LYS A 154 3.77 16.97 -16.53
C LYS A 154 2.65 17.52 -15.64
N PRO A 155 2.72 17.26 -14.33
CA PRO A 155 3.63 16.32 -13.67
C PRO A 155 3.35 14.87 -14.07
N GLN A 156 4.36 14.02 -14.07
CA GLN A 156 4.16 12.57 -14.13
C GLN A 156 3.77 12.08 -12.74
N ILE A 157 2.59 11.48 -12.60
CA ILE A 157 2.08 11.04 -11.30
C ILE A 157 2.35 9.54 -11.15
N VAL A 158 2.94 9.18 -10.00
CA VAL A 158 3.33 7.79 -9.72
C VAL A 158 2.84 7.39 -8.33
N THR A 159 2.06 6.33 -8.24
CA THR A 159 1.80 5.72 -6.94
C THR A 159 2.71 4.52 -6.73
N VAL A 160 3.29 4.40 -5.54
CA VAL A 160 4.25 3.35 -5.20
C VAL A 160 3.77 2.59 -3.97
N LYS A 161 3.80 1.26 -4.06
CA LYS A 161 3.39 0.40 -2.94
C LYS A 161 4.28 0.63 -1.71
N PRO A 162 3.70 0.84 -0.52
CA PRO A 162 4.47 0.93 0.71
C PRO A 162 5.32 -0.33 0.95
N GLY A 163 6.51 -0.15 1.53
CA GLY A 163 7.42 -1.25 1.82
C GLY A 163 8.27 -1.74 0.64
N MET A 164 8.17 -1.10 -0.54
CA MET A 164 9.01 -1.45 -1.68
C MET A 164 10.45 -0.96 -1.51
N PHE A 165 10.66 0.12 -0.76
CA PHE A 165 11.98 0.68 -0.51
C PHE A 165 12.28 0.75 0.98
N GLN A 166 13.55 0.93 1.32
CA GLN A 166 13.96 1.18 2.69
C GLN A 166 14.17 2.68 2.90
N ALA A 167 13.64 3.20 4.00
CA ALA A 167 13.97 4.56 4.42
C ALA A 167 15.45 4.61 4.85
N GLY A 168 16.21 5.49 4.22
CA GLY A 168 17.63 5.71 4.54
C GLY A 168 17.81 6.62 5.76
N PRO A 169 19.07 6.81 6.19
CA PRO A 169 19.40 7.76 7.25
C PRO A 169 19.01 9.17 6.81
N GLN A 170 18.46 9.93 7.75
CA GLN A 170 18.03 11.30 7.50
C GLN A 170 19.13 12.26 7.91
N PRO A 171 19.64 13.09 6.98
CA PRO A 171 20.62 14.14 7.33
C PRO A 171 19.90 15.24 8.12
N SER A 172 20.52 15.72 9.20
CA SER A 172 19.96 16.74 10.10
C SER A 172 20.03 18.17 9.53
N VAL A 173 20.03 18.35 8.22
CA VAL A 173 20.06 19.67 7.57
C VAL A 173 18.63 20.16 7.34
N ARG A 174 18.29 21.32 7.89
CA ARG A 174 16.98 21.92 7.69
C ARG A 174 16.81 22.43 6.27
N CYS A 175 15.69 22.11 5.66
CA CYS A 175 15.28 22.67 4.38
C CYS A 175 14.29 23.84 4.55
N GLU A 176 13.99 24.48 3.44
CA GLU A 176 12.96 25.53 3.37
C GLU A 176 11.57 24.96 3.65
N VAL A 177 10.78 25.68 4.44
CA VAL A 177 9.39 25.37 4.74
C VAL A 177 8.49 26.50 4.24
N ILE A 178 7.54 26.17 3.39
CA ILE A 178 6.61 27.12 2.79
C ILE A 178 5.19 26.72 3.18
N MET A 179 4.51 27.60 3.91
CA MET A 179 3.09 27.40 4.23
C MET A 179 2.23 27.98 3.11
N LEU A 180 1.39 27.11 2.53
CA LEU A 180 0.50 27.46 1.44
C LEU A 180 -0.78 28.15 1.96
N ASP A 181 -1.39 29.00 1.12
CA ASP A 181 -2.69 29.58 1.41
C ASP A 181 -3.76 28.49 1.46
N ASN A 182 -4.52 28.44 2.56
CA ASN A 182 -5.60 27.47 2.77
C ASN A 182 -6.98 27.95 2.30
N ASN A 183 -7.11 29.19 1.82
CA ASN A 183 -8.37 29.75 1.34
C ASN A 183 -9.07 28.89 0.27
N PRO A 184 -8.36 28.30 -0.72
CA PRO A 184 -8.99 27.43 -1.70
C PRO A 184 -9.69 26.22 -1.08
N VAL A 185 -9.08 25.59 -0.06
CA VAL A 185 -9.69 24.49 0.72
C VAL A 185 -10.81 25.03 1.61
N GLY A 186 -10.56 26.13 2.30
CA GLY A 186 -11.52 26.77 3.20
C GLY A 186 -12.84 27.18 2.52
N ASN A 187 -12.76 27.67 1.30
CA ASN A 187 -13.91 28.12 0.52
C ASN A 187 -14.62 27.00 -0.26
N HIS A 188 -14.00 25.85 -0.44
CA HIS A 188 -14.61 24.73 -1.15
C HIS A 188 -15.63 23.98 -0.28
N VAL A 189 -16.72 23.55 -0.90
CA VAL A 189 -17.73 22.68 -0.27
C VAL A 189 -17.71 21.34 -0.98
N SER A 190 -17.14 20.32 -0.31
CA SER A 190 -17.14 18.96 -0.83
C SER A 190 -18.54 18.34 -0.78
N LYS A 191 -18.86 17.52 -1.76
CA LYS A 191 -20.05 16.67 -1.75
C LYS A 191 -19.88 15.43 -0.87
N ILE A 192 -18.64 15.11 -0.50
CA ILE A 192 -18.28 14.00 0.39
C ILE A 192 -18.14 14.56 1.80
N LYS A 193 -18.73 13.90 2.78
CA LYS A 193 -18.63 14.26 4.19
C LYS A 193 -18.15 13.06 4.99
N ALA A 194 -16.99 13.18 5.62
CA ALA A 194 -16.54 12.22 6.63
C ALA A 194 -17.48 12.34 7.85
N LEU A 195 -18.11 11.24 8.23
CA LEU A 195 -19.06 11.22 9.36
C LEU A 195 -18.35 10.82 10.65
N ARG A 196 -17.50 9.79 10.60
CA ARG A 196 -16.75 9.27 11.75
C ARG A 196 -15.60 8.38 11.27
N ILE A 197 -14.58 8.27 12.09
CA ILE A 197 -13.58 7.21 12.02
C ILE A 197 -14.06 6.10 12.95
N LEU A 198 -14.04 4.88 12.48
CA LEU A 198 -14.21 3.69 13.31
C LEU A 198 -12.82 3.13 13.55
N GLU A 199 -12.32 3.31 14.75
CA GLU A 199 -11.14 2.58 15.18
C GLU A 199 -11.50 1.10 15.30
N ARG A 200 -10.70 0.27 14.67
CA ARG A 200 -10.89 -1.15 14.69
C ARG A 200 -9.94 -1.76 15.71
N GLU A 201 -10.51 -2.49 16.66
CA GLU A 201 -9.70 -3.35 17.52
C GLU A 201 -9.10 -4.47 16.66
N MET A 202 -7.80 -4.39 16.39
CA MET A 202 -7.07 -5.46 15.73
C MET A 202 -6.98 -6.65 16.69
N THR A 203 -7.76 -7.67 16.42
CA THR A 203 -7.66 -8.94 17.15
C THR A 203 -6.55 -9.78 16.54
N GLY A 204 -5.38 -9.81 17.20
CA GLY A 204 -4.24 -10.63 16.78
C GLY A 204 -3.10 -9.84 16.11
N GLU A 205 -2.10 -10.57 15.63
CA GLU A 205 -0.95 -10.00 14.92
C GLU A 205 -1.36 -9.58 13.50
N PRO A 206 -0.92 -8.38 13.03
CA PRO A 206 -1.17 -7.96 11.65
C PRO A 206 -0.68 -8.99 10.63
N LEU A 207 -1.49 -9.26 9.62
CA LEU A 207 -1.25 -10.30 8.62
C LEU A 207 0.14 -10.18 7.96
N GLU A 208 0.60 -8.96 7.70
CA GLU A 208 1.89 -8.67 7.06
C GLU A 208 3.10 -8.93 7.98
N LYS A 209 2.88 -9.01 9.30
CA LYS A 209 3.94 -9.24 10.29
C LYS A 209 3.94 -10.67 10.84
N ALA A 210 2.86 -11.42 10.61
CA ALA A 210 2.67 -12.73 11.17
C ALA A 210 3.71 -13.74 10.66
N SER A 211 4.33 -14.45 11.60
CA SER A 211 5.27 -15.54 11.27
C SER A 211 4.57 -16.78 10.73
N VAL A 212 3.31 -17.00 11.10
CA VAL A 212 2.45 -18.08 10.62
C VAL A 212 1.17 -17.49 10.09
N VAL A 213 0.79 -17.88 8.88
CA VAL A 213 -0.49 -17.48 8.29
C VAL A 213 -1.29 -18.72 7.95
N VAL A 214 -2.51 -18.80 8.46
CA VAL A 214 -3.50 -19.81 8.07
C VAL A 214 -4.50 -19.17 7.13
N CYS A 215 -4.57 -19.64 5.89
CA CYS A 215 -5.34 -19.02 4.83
C CYS A 215 -6.52 -19.90 4.40
N GLY A 216 -7.70 -19.30 4.28
CA GLY A 216 -8.90 -19.94 3.74
C GLY A 216 -9.21 -19.48 2.32
N GLY A 217 -9.55 -20.44 1.45
CA GLY A 217 -10.05 -20.18 0.11
C GLY A 217 -11.57 -20.47 0.00
N PHE A 218 -12.12 -20.27 -1.21
CA PHE A 218 -13.53 -20.54 -1.51
C PHE A 218 -13.93 -22.02 -1.22
N GLY A 219 -12.94 -22.94 -1.31
CA GLY A 219 -13.17 -24.36 -1.00
C GLY A 219 -13.57 -24.65 0.45
N LEU A 220 -13.51 -23.69 1.37
CA LEU A 220 -14.05 -23.83 2.74
C LEU A 220 -15.55 -24.11 2.73
N GLY A 221 -16.31 -23.46 1.82
CA GLY A 221 -17.72 -23.71 1.57
C GLY A 221 -18.68 -23.11 2.59
N SER A 222 -18.22 -22.59 3.73
CA SER A 222 -19.09 -21.91 4.70
C SER A 222 -18.33 -21.06 5.71
N LYS A 223 -19.05 -20.14 6.37
CA LYS A 223 -18.54 -19.27 7.42
C LYS A 223 -18.05 -20.06 8.64
N GLU A 224 -18.74 -21.13 9.01
CA GLU A 224 -18.38 -21.96 10.16
C GLU A 224 -16.99 -22.60 9.99
N ILE A 225 -16.62 -22.94 8.75
CA ILE A 225 -15.27 -23.47 8.46
C ILE A 225 -14.22 -22.35 8.46
N TRP A 226 -14.60 -21.14 8.02
CA TRP A 226 -13.74 -19.96 8.16
C TRP A 226 -13.42 -19.65 9.64
N GLU A 227 -14.39 -19.68 10.52
CA GLU A 227 -14.20 -19.51 11.97
C GLU A 227 -13.22 -20.54 12.56
N LYS A 228 -13.19 -21.76 12.03
CA LYS A 228 -12.19 -22.77 12.40
C LYS A 228 -10.79 -22.41 11.89
N VAL A 229 -10.67 -21.79 10.71
CA VAL A 229 -9.38 -21.28 10.20
C VAL A 229 -8.83 -20.17 11.11
N GLU A 230 -9.69 -19.22 11.52
CA GLU A 230 -9.34 -18.18 12.48
C GLU A 230 -8.89 -18.77 13.83
N LEU A 231 -9.63 -19.76 14.33
CA LEU A 231 -9.29 -20.46 15.56
C LEU A 231 -7.94 -21.18 15.46
N LEU A 232 -7.66 -21.85 14.34
CA LEU A 232 -6.38 -22.53 14.12
C LEU A 232 -5.23 -21.50 14.06
N ALA A 233 -5.41 -20.40 13.34
CA ALA A 233 -4.42 -19.31 13.27
C ALA A 233 -4.09 -18.78 14.67
N SER A 234 -5.09 -18.49 15.48
CA SER A 234 -4.94 -18.05 16.86
C SER A 234 -4.17 -19.06 17.72
N ARG A 235 -4.49 -20.36 17.62
CA ARG A 235 -3.80 -21.42 18.38
C ARG A 235 -2.34 -21.60 17.98
N LEU A 236 -2.02 -21.35 16.72
CA LEU A 236 -0.65 -21.38 16.22
C LEU A 236 0.13 -20.08 16.51
N GLY A 237 -0.52 -19.09 17.13
CA GLY A 237 0.09 -17.77 17.39
C GLY A 237 0.38 -16.99 16.08
N GLY A 238 -0.46 -17.16 15.08
CA GLY A 238 -0.37 -16.53 13.78
C GLY A 238 -1.59 -15.71 13.44
N ALA A 239 -1.72 -15.34 12.16
CA ALA A 239 -2.85 -14.58 11.63
C ALA A 239 -3.69 -15.41 10.64
N ALA A 240 -4.99 -15.14 10.59
CA ALA A 240 -5.89 -15.69 9.59
C ALA A 240 -5.90 -14.81 8.34
N GLY A 241 -5.67 -15.42 7.18
CA GLY A 241 -5.76 -14.77 5.88
C GLY A 241 -6.78 -15.44 4.99
N CYS A 242 -7.24 -14.76 3.94
CA CYS A 242 -8.21 -15.34 3.03
C CYS A 242 -8.00 -14.93 1.57
N THR A 243 -8.65 -15.67 0.67
CA THR A 243 -8.80 -15.26 -0.72
C THR A 243 -10.02 -14.35 -0.89
N ARG A 244 -10.07 -13.53 -1.93
CA ARG A 244 -11.16 -12.60 -2.20
C ARG A 244 -12.57 -13.21 -2.11
N PRO A 245 -12.86 -14.40 -2.67
CA PRO A 245 -14.20 -14.99 -2.55
C PRO A 245 -14.69 -15.19 -1.12
N VAL A 246 -13.81 -15.40 -0.15
CA VAL A 246 -14.17 -15.55 1.27
C VAL A 246 -14.71 -14.23 1.85
N VAL A 247 -14.17 -13.10 1.39
CA VAL A 247 -14.68 -11.75 1.73
C VAL A 247 -15.99 -11.48 0.99
N ASP A 248 -16.04 -11.76 -0.31
CA ASP A 248 -17.22 -11.53 -1.15
C ASP A 248 -18.45 -12.30 -0.65
N GLU A 249 -18.26 -13.52 -0.10
CA GLU A 249 -19.30 -14.33 0.54
C GLU A 249 -19.64 -13.88 1.98
N GLY A 250 -18.93 -12.88 2.52
CA GLY A 250 -19.13 -12.38 3.88
C GLY A 250 -18.74 -13.36 4.98
N TRP A 251 -17.85 -14.34 4.69
CA TRP A 251 -17.32 -15.26 5.72
C TRP A 251 -16.24 -14.57 6.53
N ALA A 252 -15.29 -13.89 5.91
CA ALA A 252 -14.39 -12.96 6.59
C ALA A 252 -15.08 -11.61 6.79
N ALA A 253 -14.81 -10.98 7.91
CA ALA A 253 -15.49 -9.74 8.30
C ALA A 253 -15.12 -8.55 7.40
N ASP A 254 -13.95 -8.60 6.74
CA ASP A 254 -13.41 -7.49 5.96
C ASP A 254 -12.28 -7.88 5.00
N GLU A 255 -11.86 -6.89 4.20
CA GLU A 255 -10.79 -7.01 3.21
C GLU A 255 -9.38 -7.04 3.83
N ASP A 256 -9.22 -6.69 5.10
CA ASP A 256 -7.90 -6.67 5.77
C ASP A 256 -7.30 -8.06 5.93
N SER A 257 -8.13 -9.10 5.89
CA SER A 257 -7.68 -10.50 5.88
C SER A 257 -7.34 -11.01 4.49
N MET A 258 -7.61 -10.22 3.43
CA MET A 258 -7.43 -10.66 2.05
C MET A 258 -5.96 -10.62 1.64
N ILE A 259 -5.50 -11.71 1.02
CA ILE A 259 -4.15 -11.86 0.48
C ILE A 259 -4.20 -11.84 -1.04
N GLY A 260 -3.34 -11.04 -1.67
CA GLY A 260 -3.22 -11.01 -3.12
C GLY A 260 -2.97 -9.63 -3.70
N THR A 261 -3.17 -9.48 -5.02
CA THR A 261 -2.93 -8.23 -5.77
C THR A 261 -3.74 -7.05 -5.26
N SER A 262 -5.01 -7.30 -4.92
CA SER A 262 -5.93 -6.27 -4.36
C SER A 262 -6.05 -6.36 -2.85
N GLY A 263 -5.25 -7.21 -2.20
CA GLY A 263 -5.17 -7.36 -0.77
C GLY A 263 -3.74 -7.18 -0.28
N LYS A 264 -3.41 -7.83 0.83
CA LYS A 264 -2.12 -7.72 1.48
C LYS A 264 -1.08 -8.64 0.84
N THR A 265 0.17 -8.20 0.84
CA THR A 265 1.33 -9.03 0.50
C THR A 265 2.01 -9.45 1.78
N ILE A 266 2.22 -10.75 1.94
CA ILE A 266 2.74 -11.38 3.15
C ILE A 266 4.00 -12.19 2.87
N ARG A 267 4.84 -12.33 3.90
CA ARG A 267 6.07 -13.14 3.88
C ARG A 267 6.23 -13.95 5.16
N PRO A 268 5.27 -14.81 5.50
CA PRO A 268 5.33 -15.61 6.72
C PRO A 268 6.44 -16.66 6.61
N LYS A 269 6.90 -17.15 7.75
CA LYS A 269 7.77 -18.35 7.78
C LYS A 269 7.01 -19.59 7.34
N VAL A 270 5.71 -19.68 7.69
CA VAL A 270 4.83 -20.78 7.30
C VAL A 270 3.49 -20.22 6.82
N TYR A 271 3.10 -20.63 5.62
CA TYR A 271 1.78 -20.41 5.05
C TYR A 271 1.03 -21.76 5.00
N LEU A 272 -0.17 -21.82 5.56
CA LEU A 272 -1.02 -23.01 5.57
C LEU A 272 -2.35 -22.70 4.90
N GLY A 273 -2.56 -23.19 3.67
CA GLY A 273 -3.75 -22.90 2.85
C GLY A 273 -4.77 -24.02 2.85
N PHE A 274 -6.06 -23.69 3.11
CA PHE A 274 -7.19 -24.60 3.07
C PHE A 274 -8.17 -24.21 1.97
N GLY A 275 -8.38 -25.10 0.97
CA GLY A 275 -9.34 -24.89 -0.11
C GLY A 275 -9.01 -23.66 -0.99
N VAL A 276 -7.72 -23.31 -1.09
CA VAL A 276 -7.23 -22.25 -1.97
C VAL A 276 -6.96 -22.81 -3.34
N SER A 277 -7.51 -22.20 -4.39
CA SER A 277 -7.35 -22.67 -5.78
C SER A 277 -5.96 -22.39 -6.37
N GLY A 278 -5.28 -21.35 -5.90
CA GLY A 278 -3.97 -20.96 -6.44
C GLY A 278 -4.04 -19.96 -7.59
N ALA A 279 -5.14 -19.20 -7.70
CA ALA A 279 -5.22 -18.14 -8.69
C ALA A 279 -4.04 -17.16 -8.58
N ALA A 280 -3.48 -16.73 -9.75
CA ALA A 280 -2.28 -15.89 -9.80
C ALA A 280 -2.39 -14.61 -8.95
N HIS A 281 -3.59 -14.03 -8.86
CA HIS A 281 -3.84 -12.85 -8.03
C HIS A 281 -3.65 -13.10 -6.54
N HIS A 282 -3.93 -14.30 -6.04
CA HIS A 282 -3.68 -14.69 -4.66
C HIS A 282 -2.21 -15.06 -4.45
N VAL A 283 -1.66 -15.89 -5.34
CA VAL A 283 -0.29 -16.39 -5.24
C VAL A 283 0.74 -15.27 -5.20
N CYS A 284 0.55 -14.19 -5.97
CA CYS A 284 1.48 -13.06 -5.96
C CYS A 284 1.59 -12.38 -4.57
N GLY A 285 0.54 -12.48 -3.74
CA GLY A 285 0.55 -11.92 -2.38
C GLY A 285 1.24 -12.80 -1.34
N MET A 286 1.55 -14.09 -1.63
CA MET A 286 2.13 -15.00 -0.65
C MET A 286 3.33 -15.82 -1.17
N LYS A 287 3.73 -15.64 -2.42
CA LYS A 287 4.80 -16.43 -3.09
C LYS A 287 6.15 -16.43 -2.38
N ASP A 288 6.42 -15.42 -1.56
CA ASP A 288 7.66 -15.23 -0.81
C ASP A 288 7.56 -15.82 0.62
N ALA A 289 6.57 -16.67 0.90
CA ALA A 289 6.47 -17.42 2.15
C ALA A 289 7.62 -18.42 2.26
N GLY A 290 8.11 -18.66 3.49
CA GLY A 290 9.24 -19.56 3.72
C GLY A 290 8.91 -21.04 3.46
N VAL A 291 7.75 -21.51 3.94
CA VAL A 291 7.19 -22.84 3.71
C VAL A 291 5.72 -22.73 3.37
N VAL A 292 5.30 -23.34 2.28
CA VAL A 292 3.91 -23.36 1.83
C VAL A 292 3.32 -24.76 1.95
N ILE A 293 2.30 -24.90 2.75
CA ILE A 293 1.53 -26.14 2.95
C ILE A 293 0.12 -25.89 2.43
N SER A 294 -0.40 -26.72 1.56
CA SER A 294 -1.75 -26.56 1.02
C SER A 294 -2.56 -27.84 1.12
N VAL A 295 -3.81 -27.67 1.53
CA VAL A 295 -4.83 -28.71 1.64
C VAL A 295 -5.92 -28.44 0.61
N ASN A 296 -6.15 -29.36 -0.30
CA ASN A 296 -7.21 -29.28 -1.30
C ASN A 296 -7.74 -30.68 -1.64
N ASN A 297 -9.00 -30.79 -2.02
CA ASN A 297 -9.58 -32.02 -2.54
C ASN A 297 -9.32 -32.24 -4.05
N ASP A 298 -8.93 -31.17 -4.76
CA ASP A 298 -8.55 -31.23 -6.16
C ASP A 298 -7.01 -31.44 -6.27
N GLU A 299 -6.59 -32.61 -6.76
CA GLU A 299 -5.18 -32.94 -6.98
C GLU A 299 -4.50 -32.04 -8.00
N GLN A 300 -5.27 -31.37 -8.86
CA GLN A 300 -4.77 -30.49 -9.91
C GLN A 300 -4.87 -29.00 -9.53
N ALA A 301 -5.18 -28.69 -8.27
CA ALA A 301 -5.24 -27.29 -7.83
C ALA A 301 -3.93 -26.56 -8.13
N GLU A 302 -4.01 -25.39 -8.81
CA GLU A 302 -2.85 -24.57 -9.16
C GLU A 302 -2.01 -24.19 -7.92
N MET A 303 -2.64 -24.12 -6.75
CA MET A 303 -1.96 -23.86 -5.48
C MET A 303 -0.85 -24.88 -5.20
N PHE A 304 -1.03 -26.11 -5.63
CA PHE A 304 -0.03 -27.15 -5.46
C PHE A 304 1.27 -26.91 -6.23
N HIS A 305 1.26 -26.11 -7.30
CA HIS A 305 2.48 -25.77 -8.04
C HIS A 305 3.43 -24.86 -7.26
N VAL A 306 2.91 -24.15 -6.26
CA VAL A 306 3.69 -23.24 -5.40
C VAL A 306 3.81 -23.75 -3.96
N SER A 307 3.38 -25.00 -3.70
CA SER A 307 3.39 -25.60 -2.36
C SER A 307 4.57 -26.54 -2.18
N ASP A 308 5.27 -26.42 -1.04
CA ASP A 308 6.30 -27.35 -0.60
C ASP A 308 5.68 -28.68 -0.13
N TYR A 309 4.52 -28.61 0.54
CA TYR A 309 3.77 -29.76 0.99
C TYR A 309 2.33 -29.71 0.45
N LYS A 310 1.94 -30.81 -0.21
CA LYS A 310 0.65 -30.98 -0.85
C LYS A 310 -0.16 -32.04 -0.09
N VAL A 311 -1.32 -31.67 0.39
CA VAL A 311 -2.21 -32.58 1.11
C VAL A 311 -3.51 -32.67 0.32
N VAL A 312 -3.72 -33.80 -0.36
CA VAL A 312 -4.96 -34.08 -1.07
C VAL A 312 -5.92 -34.76 -0.12
N GLY A 313 -7.06 -34.12 0.16
CA GLY A 313 -8.04 -34.66 1.09
C GLY A 313 -9.14 -33.68 1.50
N ASP A 314 -10.04 -34.19 2.34
CA ASP A 314 -11.11 -33.37 2.91
C ASP A 314 -10.53 -32.38 3.93
N LEU A 315 -10.57 -31.10 3.56
CA LEU A 315 -10.03 -30.03 4.38
C LEU A 315 -10.72 -29.91 5.74
N LYS A 316 -12.02 -30.28 5.85
CA LYS A 316 -12.76 -30.19 7.13
C LYS A 316 -12.23 -31.23 8.12
N MET A 317 -12.01 -32.44 7.68
CA MET A 317 -11.44 -33.49 8.51
C MET A 317 -10.01 -33.15 8.97
N ILE A 318 -9.19 -32.61 8.06
CA ILE A 318 -7.81 -32.23 8.36
C ILE A 318 -7.79 -31.04 9.32
N LEU A 319 -8.62 -30.04 9.11
CA LEU A 319 -8.74 -28.86 9.98
C LEU A 319 -9.19 -29.25 11.39
N ASP A 320 -10.20 -30.12 11.51
CA ASP A 320 -10.69 -30.62 12.80
C ASP A 320 -9.60 -31.41 13.55
N GLU A 321 -8.84 -32.24 12.84
CA GLU A 321 -7.74 -32.97 13.44
C GLU A 321 -6.58 -32.05 13.90
N LEU A 322 -6.23 -31.04 13.12
CA LEU A 322 -5.25 -30.04 13.53
C LEU A 322 -5.72 -29.25 14.76
N LEU A 323 -6.98 -28.86 14.81
CA LEU A 323 -7.55 -28.19 15.99
C LEU A 323 -7.54 -29.09 17.22
N ARG A 324 -7.71 -30.40 17.08
CA ARG A 324 -7.62 -31.37 18.17
C ARG A 324 -6.18 -31.49 18.70
N GLN A 325 -5.18 -31.46 17.80
CA GLN A 325 -3.76 -31.58 18.16
C GLN A 325 -3.14 -30.28 18.67
N CYS A 326 -3.73 -29.12 18.31
CA CYS A 326 -3.31 -27.80 18.77
C CYS A 326 -4.34 -27.28 19.82
N PRO A 327 -4.29 -27.74 21.05
CA PRO A 327 -5.23 -27.26 22.09
C PRO A 327 -5.01 -25.77 22.37
N ALA A 328 -6.04 -25.11 22.92
CA ALA A 328 -5.91 -23.72 23.37
C ALA A 328 -4.76 -23.60 24.39
N ARG A 329 -3.91 -22.60 24.18
CA ARG A 329 -2.84 -22.26 25.13
C ARG A 329 -3.41 -21.52 26.33
#